data_5d2b88299ab7382574e7567f84403d14
#
_entry.id   5d2b88299ab7382574e7567f84403d14
#
_cell.length_a   1.000
_cell.length_b   1.000
_cell.length_c   1.000
_cell.angle_alpha   90.00
_cell.angle_beta   90.00
_cell.angle_gamma   90.00
#
_symmetry.space_group_name_H-M   'P 1'
#
loop_
_entity.id
_entity.type
_entity.pdbx_description
1 polymer ?
#
loop_
_entity_poly.entity_id
_entity_poly.type
_entity_poly.pdbx_seq_one_letter_code
_entity_poly.pdbx_strand_id
1 'polypeptide(L)' 'MSQWPSIKAKRLLSALFGIGWKLKRQSGSHRTLSREDWPDVVFAFHDGEEIGPRMLARIAKHTGITPNDL' A
#
# COMPACT_ATOMS: atom_id res chain seq x y z
N MET A 1 4.71 21.16 -1.64
CA MET A 1 4.10 20.22 -2.62
C MET A 1 4.31 18.80 -2.19
N SER A 2 3.32 17.96 -2.44
CA SER A 2 3.46 16.53 -2.17
C SER A 2 4.28 15.88 -3.28
N GLN A 3 5.21 15.00 -2.91
CA GLN A 3 5.97 14.20 -3.87
C GLN A 3 5.21 12.94 -4.30
N TRP A 4 4.05 12.70 -3.71
CA TRP A 4 3.26 11.50 -3.97
C TRP A 4 2.27 11.73 -5.10
N PRO A 5 2.18 10.80 -6.08
CA PRO A 5 1.15 10.87 -7.12
C PRO A 5 -0.17 10.30 -6.60
N SER A 6 -1.19 10.32 -7.46
CA SER A 6 -2.39 9.51 -7.26
C SER A 6 -2.25 8.26 -8.09
N ILE A 7 -2.52 7.09 -7.51
CA ILE A 7 -2.41 5.81 -8.23
C ILE A 7 -3.57 4.89 -7.86
N LYS A 8 -3.82 3.91 -8.71
CA LYS A 8 -4.83 2.88 -8.41
C LYS A 8 -4.35 1.99 -7.27
N ALA A 9 -5.28 1.54 -6.44
CA ALA A 9 -4.97 0.65 -5.32
C ALA A 9 -4.25 -0.62 -5.77
N LYS A 10 -4.64 -1.17 -6.90
CA LYS A 10 -4.01 -2.36 -7.47
C LYS A 10 -2.52 -2.11 -7.74
N ARG A 11 -2.20 -0.94 -8.27
CA ARG A 11 -0.79 -0.59 -8.55
C ARG A 11 -0.01 -0.40 -7.26
N LEU A 12 -0.63 0.21 -6.25
CA LEU A 12 0.00 0.35 -4.94
C LEU A 12 0.32 -1.02 -4.34
N LEU A 13 -0.61 -1.96 -4.41
CA LEU A 13 -0.37 -3.32 -3.90
C LEU A 13 0.79 -3.99 -4.63
N SER A 14 0.86 -3.86 -5.96
CA SER A 14 1.98 -4.39 -6.74
C SER A 14 3.31 -3.83 -6.26
N ALA A 15 3.37 -2.52 -6.02
CA ALA A 15 4.59 -1.87 -5.54
C ALA A 15 4.96 -2.37 -4.14
N LEU A 16 3.99 -2.54 -3.26
CA LEU A 16 4.23 -3.07 -1.92
C LEU A 16 4.78 -4.49 -1.97
N PHE A 17 4.22 -5.35 -2.84
CA PHE A 17 4.74 -6.70 -3.02
C PHE A 17 6.19 -6.65 -3.52
N GLY A 18 6.51 -5.68 -4.37
CA GLY A 18 7.86 -5.51 -4.90
C GLY A 18 8.91 -5.19 -3.84
N ILE A 19 8.51 -4.58 -2.72
CA ILE A 19 9.44 -4.26 -1.64
C ILE A 19 9.37 -5.24 -0.47
N GLY A 20 8.67 -6.39 -0.66
CA GLY A 20 8.71 -7.48 0.30
C GLY A 20 7.44 -7.73 1.09
N TRP A 21 6.40 -6.94 0.87
CA TRP A 21 5.11 -7.19 1.53
C TRP A 21 4.42 -8.38 0.88
N LYS A 22 3.66 -9.13 1.67
CA LYS A 22 2.91 -10.30 1.20
C LYS A 22 1.48 -10.22 1.69
N LEU A 23 0.56 -10.73 0.91
CA LEU A 23 -0.83 -10.85 1.33
C LEU A 23 -0.94 -11.98 2.33
N LYS A 24 -1.25 -11.65 3.58
CA LYS A 24 -1.41 -12.61 4.66
C LYS A 24 -2.85 -13.11 4.73
N ARG A 25 -3.82 -12.21 4.51
CA ARG A 25 -5.23 -12.52 4.65
C ARG A 25 -6.06 -11.49 3.90
N GLN A 26 -7.19 -11.91 3.37
CA GLN A 26 -8.13 -11.02 2.72
C GLN A 26 -9.55 -11.37 3.15
N SER A 27 -10.34 -10.35 3.47
CA SER A 27 -11.75 -10.49 3.80
C SER A 27 -12.48 -9.32 3.16
N GLY A 28 -13.26 -9.58 2.10
CA GLY A 28 -13.89 -8.53 1.32
C GLY A 28 -12.84 -7.58 0.74
N SER A 29 -12.99 -6.27 1.00
CA SER A 29 -12.03 -5.27 0.57
C SER A 29 -10.86 -5.10 1.55
N HIS A 30 -10.89 -5.77 2.69
CA HIS A 30 -9.82 -5.69 3.69
C HIS A 30 -8.69 -6.65 3.33
N ARG A 31 -7.49 -6.13 3.21
CA ARG A 31 -6.30 -6.92 2.93
C ARG A 31 -5.30 -6.69 4.04
N THR A 32 -4.86 -7.77 4.68
CA THR A 32 -3.80 -7.72 5.69
C THR A 32 -2.50 -8.12 5.01
N LEU A 33 -1.53 -7.23 5.04
CA LEU A 33 -0.21 -7.49 4.47
C LEU A 33 0.80 -7.68 5.59
N SER A 34 1.78 -8.53 5.34
CA SER A 34 2.86 -8.79 6.29
C SER A 34 4.21 -8.67 5.62
N ARG A 35 5.20 -8.28 6.40
CA ARG A 35 6.59 -8.23 5.97
C ARG A 35 7.45 -8.56 7.18
N GLU A 36 8.52 -9.33 6.97
CA GLU A 36 9.44 -9.70 8.04
C GLU A 36 9.99 -8.45 8.71
N ASP A 37 9.98 -8.45 10.05
CA ASP A 37 10.47 -7.36 10.90
C ASP A 37 9.60 -6.09 10.88
N TRP A 38 8.40 -6.18 10.29
CA TRP A 38 7.46 -5.06 10.26
C TRP A 38 6.12 -5.48 10.86
N PRO A 39 5.41 -4.56 11.54
CA PRO A 39 4.04 -4.85 11.96
C PRO A 39 3.15 -5.06 10.75
N ASP A 40 2.15 -5.93 10.90
CA ASP A 40 1.16 -6.13 9.86
C ASP A 40 0.40 -4.83 9.58
N VAL A 41 0.02 -4.63 8.32
CA VAL A 41 -0.80 -3.48 7.94
C VAL A 41 -2.08 -3.96 7.26
N VAL A 42 -3.16 -3.22 7.44
CA VAL A 42 -4.45 -3.53 6.86
C VAL A 42 -4.88 -2.40 5.93
N PHE A 43 -5.26 -2.75 4.72
CA PHE A 43 -5.83 -1.81 3.75
C PHE A 43 -7.26 -2.22 3.41
N ALA A 44 -8.12 -1.24 3.27
CA ALA A 44 -9.54 -1.47 3.00
C ALA A 44 -9.95 -0.63 1.79
N PHE A 45 -9.56 -1.07 0.59
CA PHE A 45 -10.02 -0.43 -0.64
C PHE A 45 -10.12 -1.43 -1.78
N HIS A 46 -10.89 -1.05 -2.79
CA HIS A 46 -11.10 -1.83 -4.00
C HIS A 46 -9.96 -1.58 -4.99
N ASP A 47 -9.66 -2.55 -5.84
CA ASP A 47 -8.54 -2.47 -6.79
C ASP A 47 -8.62 -1.27 -7.71
N GLY A 48 -9.82 -0.89 -8.13
CA GLY A 48 -10.03 0.24 -9.03
C GLY A 48 -10.06 1.60 -8.34
N GLU A 49 -10.00 1.61 -7.01
CA GLU A 49 -10.04 2.85 -6.23
C GLU A 49 -8.74 3.61 -6.42
N GLU A 50 -8.84 4.93 -6.54
CA GLU A 50 -7.65 5.77 -6.66
C GLU A 50 -7.20 6.24 -5.29
N ILE A 51 -5.92 6.08 -5.03
CA ILE A 51 -5.30 6.47 -3.77
C ILE A 51 -4.55 7.78 -3.99
N GLY A 52 -4.97 8.83 -3.27
CA GLY A 52 -4.38 10.16 -3.40
C GLY A 52 -3.09 10.35 -2.61
N PRO A 53 -2.41 11.49 -2.81
CA PRO A 53 -1.12 11.74 -2.20
C PRO A 53 -1.12 11.67 -0.67
N ARG A 54 -2.15 12.20 -0.04
CA ARG A 54 -2.23 12.22 1.43
C ARG A 54 -2.30 10.81 2.00
N MET A 55 -3.13 9.97 1.39
CA MET A 55 -3.26 8.58 1.82
C MET A 55 -1.98 7.80 1.54
N LEU A 56 -1.33 8.05 0.40
CA LEU A 56 -0.06 7.41 0.08
C LEU A 56 1.02 7.77 1.09
N ALA A 57 1.10 9.04 1.49
CA ALA A 57 2.07 9.45 2.51
C ALA A 57 1.84 8.74 3.83
N ARG A 58 0.58 8.54 4.22
CA ARG A 58 0.21 7.80 5.42
C ARG A 58 0.61 6.33 5.30
N ILE A 59 0.31 5.71 4.16
CA ILE A 59 0.67 4.32 3.90
C ILE A 59 2.19 4.14 3.94
N ALA A 60 2.93 5.11 3.42
CA ALA A 60 4.39 5.06 3.42
C ALA A 60 4.97 4.98 4.83
N LYS A 61 4.36 5.65 5.79
CA LYS A 61 4.82 5.61 7.18
C LYS A 61 4.74 4.20 7.77
N HIS A 62 3.79 3.40 7.31
CA HIS A 62 3.57 2.06 7.84
C HIS A 62 4.23 0.97 7.01
N THR A 63 4.67 1.26 5.81
CA THR A 63 5.18 0.24 4.88
C THR A 63 6.59 0.49 4.38
N GLY A 64 7.10 1.71 4.52
CA GLY A 64 8.40 2.06 3.99
C GLY A 64 8.45 2.27 2.48
N ILE A 65 7.30 2.26 1.80
CA ILE A 65 7.27 2.50 0.36
C ILE A 65 7.69 3.94 0.06
N THR A 66 8.37 4.15 -1.06
CA THR A 66 8.81 5.48 -1.49
C THR A 66 8.20 5.80 -2.86
N PRO A 67 8.18 7.10 -3.25
CA PRO A 67 7.69 7.45 -4.60
C PRO A 67 8.43 6.72 -5.73
N ASN A 68 9.70 6.39 -5.51
CA ASN A 68 10.48 5.67 -6.52
C ASN A 68 10.03 4.21 -6.71
N ASP A 69 9.28 3.67 -5.76
CA ASP A 69 8.80 2.29 -5.85
C ASP A 69 7.52 2.18 -6.68
N LEU A 70 6.90 3.30 -7.01
CA LEU A 70 5.63 3.34 -7.74
C LEU A 70 5.81 3.33 -9.26
#